data_63c3b1218dd6b5cdb5d908b44e251c3b
#
_entry.id   63c3b1218dd6b5cdb5d908b44e251c3b
#
_cell.length_a   1.000
_cell.length_b   1.000
_cell.length_c   1.000
_cell.angle_alpha   90.00
_cell.angle_beta   90.00
_cell.angle_gamma   90.00
#
_symmetry.space_group_name_H-M   'P 1'
#
loop_
_entity.id
_entity.type
_entity.pdbx_description
1 polymer ?
#
loop_
_entity_poly.entity_id
_entity_poly.type
_entity_poly.pdbx_seq_one_letter_code
_entity_poly.pdbx_strand_id
1 'polypeptide(L)'
;KKLGGYTRKHHILEMLPNDIYTRKAKGHYLDIELGEPKSSEFTGNEHTESSMDMPMPSEDDETTPYRIIECHCHYDLDGDGYLEPYIITFDSGSEQILRISPRFREDSIKWSETGNINKAKVVSIKPDEYFTKYGFIPNPDGSFYDLGFGLLLGPINETINTSINQILDQGTMYTTNGGFLGKGVRIKAGEYRFAPNEWKVVNTTVDDLRKAVYQLPVREPSQVLFQVLGA
;
A
#
# COMPACT_ATOMS: atom_id res chain seq x y z
N LYS A 1 -4.83 -19.65 -1.32
CA LYS A 1 -5.80 -20.28 -0.35
C LYS A 1 -7.15 -19.63 -0.48
N LYS A 2 -8.24 -20.42 -0.43
CA LYS A 2 -9.61 -19.90 -0.42
C LYS A 2 -9.90 -19.24 0.93
N LEU A 3 -10.62 -18.13 0.94
CA LEU A 3 -10.99 -17.41 2.17
C LEU A 3 -11.79 -18.28 3.14
N GLY A 4 -12.62 -19.22 2.64
CA GLY A 4 -13.37 -20.18 3.45
C GLY A 4 -12.52 -21.18 4.25
N GLY A 5 -11.22 -21.31 3.93
CA GLY A 5 -10.30 -22.17 4.68
C GLY A 5 -9.72 -21.56 5.96
N TYR A 6 -10.04 -20.29 6.27
CA TYR A 6 -9.61 -19.64 7.49
C TYR A 6 -10.70 -19.78 8.56
N THR A 7 -10.31 -20.21 9.74
CA THR A 7 -11.21 -20.42 10.89
C THR A 7 -11.72 -19.11 11.49
N ARG A 8 -10.93 -18.06 11.41
CA ARG A 8 -11.28 -16.72 11.92
C ARG A 8 -11.01 -15.67 10.85
N LYS A 9 -11.90 -14.67 10.78
CA LYS A 9 -11.78 -13.49 9.92
C LYS A 9 -12.13 -12.29 10.78
N HIS A 10 -11.31 -11.27 10.73
CA HIS A 10 -11.53 -10.04 11.49
C HIS A 10 -11.79 -8.90 10.55
N HIS A 11 -12.81 -8.11 10.83
CA HIS A 11 -13.08 -6.84 10.21
C HIS A 11 -12.88 -5.76 11.26
N ILE A 12 -11.89 -4.89 11.04
CA ILE A 12 -11.56 -3.81 11.94
C ILE A 12 -12.30 -2.57 11.48
N LEU A 13 -13.04 -1.94 12.39
CA LEU A 13 -13.82 -0.73 12.17
C LEU A 13 -13.35 0.35 13.14
N GLU A 14 -13.08 1.52 12.63
CA GLU A 14 -12.87 2.72 13.43
C GLU A 14 -14.20 3.46 13.54
N MET A 15 -14.72 3.61 14.75
CA MET A 15 -16.03 4.17 14.99
C MET A 15 -15.95 5.33 15.97
N LEU A 16 -16.52 6.45 15.58
CA LEU A 16 -16.61 7.61 16.47
C LEU A 16 -17.57 7.32 17.66
N PRO A 17 -17.39 7.99 18.79
CA PRO A 17 -18.27 7.84 19.97
C PRO A 17 -19.74 7.99 19.64
N ASN A 18 -20.10 8.94 18.77
CA ASN A 18 -21.49 9.18 18.34
C ASN A 18 -22.08 8.01 17.52
N ASP A 19 -21.24 7.30 16.73
CA ASP A 19 -21.71 6.15 15.95
C ASP A 19 -22.02 4.97 16.87
N ILE A 20 -21.18 4.76 17.89
CA ILE A 20 -21.40 3.74 18.92
C ILE A 20 -22.66 4.06 19.72
N TYR A 21 -22.82 5.31 20.17
CA TYR A 21 -24.03 5.76 20.87
C TYR A 21 -25.28 5.51 20.01
N THR A 22 -25.26 5.87 18.75
CA THR A 22 -26.39 5.65 17.84
C THR A 22 -26.72 4.18 17.67
N ARG A 23 -25.72 3.30 17.62
CA ARG A 23 -25.93 1.85 17.53
C ARG A 23 -26.46 1.25 18.83
N LYS A 24 -26.02 1.74 19.99
CA LYS A 24 -26.57 1.39 21.30
C LYS A 24 -28.03 1.83 21.41
N ALA A 25 -28.34 3.07 21.08
CA ALA A 25 -29.71 3.62 21.11
C ALA A 25 -30.68 2.88 20.19
N LYS A 26 -30.21 2.37 19.07
CA LYS A 26 -30.98 1.52 18.12
C LYS A 26 -31.09 0.05 18.58
N GLY A 27 -30.46 -0.34 19.68
CA GLY A 27 -30.44 -1.73 20.15
C GLY A 27 -29.59 -2.69 19.33
N HIS A 28 -28.71 -2.17 18.47
CA HIS A 28 -27.78 -3.00 17.72
C HIS A 28 -26.59 -3.47 18.55
N TYR A 29 -26.19 -2.68 19.53
CA TYR A 29 -25.11 -2.99 20.48
C TYR A 29 -25.66 -3.02 21.90
N LEU A 30 -25.02 -3.80 22.75
CA LEU A 30 -25.27 -3.81 24.18
C LEU A 30 -24.87 -2.44 24.77
N ASP A 31 -25.66 -1.98 25.75
CA ASP A 31 -25.37 -0.72 26.47
C ASP A 31 -24.33 -0.98 27.57
N ILE A 32 -23.07 -0.99 27.18
CA ILE A 32 -21.91 -1.25 28.04
C ILE A 32 -20.98 -0.04 27.94
N GLU A 33 -20.40 0.35 29.06
CA GLU A 33 -19.37 1.39 29.09
C GLU A 33 -18.06 0.85 28.51
N LEU A 34 -17.52 1.52 27.50
CA LEU A 34 -16.30 1.10 26.80
C LEU A 34 -15.02 1.75 27.36
N GLY A 35 -15.16 2.70 28.30
CA GLY A 35 -14.05 3.53 28.74
C GLY A 35 -13.65 4.57 27.72
N GLU A 36 -12.43 5.10 27.85
CA GLU A 36 -11.89 6.07 26.90
C GLU A 36 -11.38 5.38 25.64
N PRO A 37 -11.61 5.97 24.45
CA PRO A 37 -11.04 5.45 23.22
C PRO A 37 -9.52 5.57 23.31
N LYS A 38 -8.80 4.54 22.88
CA LYS A 38 -7.34 4.56 22.80
C LYS A 38 -6.93 4.66 21.35
N SER A 39 -6.05 5.61 21.02
CA SER A 39 -5.40 5.66 19.74
C SER A 39 -4.70 4.30 19.49
N SER A 40 -4.80 3.81 18.28
CA SER A 40 -4.26 2.50 17.93
C SER A 40 -2.74 2.48 18.20
N GLU A 41 -2.29 1.59 19.07
CA GLU A 41 -0.86 1.28 19.17
C GLU A 41 -0.36 0.86 17.78
N PHE A 42 0.58 1.62 17.28
CA PHE A 42 1.46 1.36 16.13
C PHE A 42 0.96 0.36 15.08
N THR A 43 0.22 0.82 14.11
CA THR A 43 0.15 0.14 12.80
C THR A 43 1.44 0.45 12.05
N GLY A 44 2.01 -0.54 11.34
CA GLY A 44 3.32 -0.40 10.64
C GLY A 44 3.44 0.79 9.66
N ASN A 45 2.35 1.53 9.42
CA ASN A 45 2.32 2.77 8.66
C ASN A 45 2.89 3.96 9.44
N GLU A 46 2.77 3.99 10.78
CA GLU A 46 3.29 5.08 11.62
C GLU A 46 4.81 5.17 11.58
N HIS A 47 5.50 4.03 11.36
CA HIS A 47 6.94 4.01 11.15
C HIS A 47 7.34 4.73 9.86
N THR A 48 6.48 4.68 8.85
CA THR A 48 6.70 5.37 7.57
C THR A 48 6.34 6.85 7.69
N GLU A 49 5.29 7.18 8.42
CA GLU A 49 4.84 8.55 8.68
C GLU A 49 5.83 9.30 9.58
N SER A 50 6.35 8.68 10.63
CA SER A 50 7.39 9.27 11.47
C SER A 50 8.71 9.50 10.74
N SER A 51 9.03 8.65 9.75
CA SER A 51 10.21 8.83 8.90
C SER A 51 10.06 9.95 7.87
N MET A 52 8.83 10.41 7.62
CA MET A 52 8.51 11.50 6.69
C MET A 52 8.33 12.86 7.39
N ASP A 53 8.68 12.97 8.67
CA ASP A 53 8.55 14.22 9.45
C ASP A 53 7.10 14.76 9.50
N MET A 54 6.11 13.85 9.40
CA MET A 54 4.71 14.21 9.57
C MET A 54 4.41 14.47 11.05
N PRO A 55 3.57 15.46 11.38
CA PRO A 55 3.17 15.70 12.76
C PRO A 55 2.45 14.44 13.28
N MET A 56 2.97 13.90 14.39
CA MET A 56 2.30 12.82 15.11
C MET A 56 0.89 13.26 15.50
N PRO A 57 -0.11 12.38 15.39
CA PRO A 57 -1.45 12.71 15.89
C PRO A 57 -1.34 13.13 17.36
N SER A 58 -1.96 14.25 17.68
CA SER A 58 -2.00 14.77 19.05
C SER A 58 -2.69 13.76 19.98
N GLU A 59 -2.42 13.89 21.28
CA GLU A 59 -3.00 13.11 22.36
C GLU A 59 -4.49 12.78 22.12
N ASP A 60 -4.93 11.60 22.59
CA ASP A 60 -6.31 11.13 22.52
C ASP A 60 -7.27 12.24 22.98
N ASP A 61 -8.24 12.56 22.16
CA ASP A 61 -9.26 13.56 22.42
C ASP A 61 -10.68 12.97 22.30
N GLU A 62 -11.71 13.80 22.53
CA GLU A 62 -13.11 13.37 22.43
C GLU A 62 -13.50 12.87 21.02
N THR A 63 -12.68 13.12 20.01
CA THR A 63 -12.91 12.70 18.63
C THR A 63 -12.13 11.43 18.26
N THR A 64 -11.32 10.90 19.18
CA THR A 64 -10.56 9.66 18.96
C THR A 64 -11.52 8.50 18.72
N PRO A 65 -11.36 7.75 17.60
CA PRO A 65 -12.26 6.65 17.29
C PRO A 65 -12.00 5.42 18.15
N TYR A 66 -13.06 4.70 18.47
CA TYR A 66 -12.97 3.36 19.05
C TYR A 66 -12.60 2.35 17.96
N ARG A 67 -11.73 1.41 18.28
CA ARG A 67 -11.36 0.32 17.40
C ARG A 67 -12.22 -0.91 17.67
N ILE A 68 -13.29 -1.04 16.89
CA ILE A 68 -14.24 -2.15 17.00
C ILE A 68 -13.82 -3.28 16.06
N ILE A 69 -13.84 -4.50 16.58
CA ILE A 69 -13.48 -5.70 15.82
C ILE A 69 -14.70 -6.59 15.66
N GLU A 70 -15.10 -6.87 14.41
CA GLU A 70 -16.06 -7.91 14.06
C GLU A 70 -15.32 -9.20 13.74
N CYS A 71 -15.38 -10.16 14.66
CA CYS A 71 -14.73 -11.45 14.53
C CYS A 71 -15.71 -12.49 13.98
N HIS A 72 -15.52 -12.94 12.77
CA HIS A 72 -16.23 -14.08 12.20
C HIS A 72 -15.51 -15.37 12.63
N CYS A 73 -16.15 -16.11 13.53
CA CYS A 73 -15.57 -17.32 14.11
C CYS A 73 -16.60 -18.44 14.19
N HIS A 74 -16.15 -19.58 14.67
CA HIS A 74 -16.99 -20.70 15.07
C HIS A 74 -16.83 -20.86 16.58
N TYR A 75 -17.93 -20.93 17.28
CA TYR A 75 -17.95 -21.03 18.74
C TYR A 75 -19.14 -21.88 19.20
N ASP A 76 -18.93 -22.72 20.20
CA ASP A 76 -19.99 -23.48 20.85
C ASP A 76 -20.55 -22.62 22.01
N LEU A 77 -21.71 -22.02 21.78
CA LEU A 77 -22.32 -21.09 22.74
C LEU A 77 -23.21 -21.83 23.74
N ASP A 78 -23.85 -22.92 23.31
CA ASP A 78 -24.80 -23.70 24.12
C ASP A 78 -24.18 -24.93 24.80
N GLY A 79 -22.94 -25.27 24.47
CA GLY A 79 -22.18 -26.36 25.08
C GLY A 79 -22.60 -27.73 24.57
N ASP A 80 -23.20 -27.82 23.38
CA ASP A 80 -23.65 -29.11 22.79
C ASP A 80 -22.51 -29.87 22.08
N GLY A 81 -21.36 -29.25 21.92
CA GLY A 81 -20.15 -29.81 21.26
C GLY A 81 -20.09 -29.51 19.78
N TYR A 82 -21.05 -28.77 19.20
CA TYR A 82 -21.00 -28.27 17.84
C TYR A 82 -20.57 -26.80 17.84
N LEU A 83 -19.64 -26.43 16.97
CA LEU A 83 -19.16 -25.04 16.85
C LEU A 83 -19.98 -24.29 15.79
N GLU A 84 -20.91 -23.48 16.20
CA GLU A 84 -21.74 -22.69 15.30
C GLU A 84 -20.99 -21.48 14.77
N PRO A 85 -21.32 -21.03 13.54
CA PRO A 85 -20.73 -19.82 12.96
C PRO A 85 -21.39 -18.56 13.57
N TYR A 86 -20.58 -17.72 14.24
CA TYR A 86 -20.98 -16.43 14.82
C TYR A 86 -20.17 -15.26 14.30
N ILE A 87 -20.73 -14.08 14.47
CA ILE A 87 -20.04 -12.79 14.39
C ILE A 87 -20.05 -12.19 15.80
N ILE A 88 -18.87 -12.08 16.39
CA ILE A 88 -18.69 -11.47 17.71
C ILE A 88 -18.09 -10.09 17.47
N THR A 89 -18.80 -9.05 17.90
CA THR A 89 -18.36 -7.66 17.82
C THR A 89 -17.90 -7.22 19.20
N PHE A 90 -16.67 -6.75 19.31
CA PHE A 90 -16.10 -6.28 20.57
C PHE A 90 -15.18 -5.07 20.36
N ASP A 91 -15.01 -4.29 21.40
CA ASP A 91 -14.05 -3.20 21.43
C ASP A 91 -12.64 -3.72 21.73
N SER A 92 -11.65 -3.31 20.94
CA SER A 92 -10.26 -3.74 21.10
C SER A 92 -9.59 -3.17 22.35
N GLY A 93 -10.03 -1.99 22.80
CA GLY A 93 -9.43 -1.30 23.95
C GLY A 93 -9.90 -1.86 25.30
N SER A 94 -11.19 -2.07 25.44
CA SER A 94 -11.82 -2.57 26.68
C SER A 94 -12.09 -4.07 26.68
N GLU A 95 -11.93 -4.76 25.53
CA GLU A 95 -12.26 -6.17 25.32
C GLU A 95 -13.74 -6.51 25.60
N GLN A 96 -14.61 -5.49 25.68
CA GLN A 96 -16.03 -5.66 25.95
C GLN A 96 -16.78 -6.11 24.70
N ILE A 97 -17.64 -7.14 24.86
CA ILE A 97 -18.47 -7.67 23.79
C ILE A 97 -19.69 -6.77 23.60
N LEU A 98 -19.81 -6.15 22.43
CA LEU A 98 -20.93 -5.29 22.06
C LEU A 98 -22.09 -6.07 21.44
N ARG A 99 -21.79 -7.15 20.72
CA ARG A 99 -22.81 -7.93 20.03
C ARG A 99 -22.31 -9.34 19.73
N ILE A 100 -23.22 -10.33 19.86
CA ILE A 100 -23.07 -11.66 19.29
C ILE A 100 -24.21 -11.87 18.32
N SER A 101 -23.90 -12.27 17.09
CA SER A 101 -24.89 -12.45 16.03
C SER A 101 -24.64 -13.78 15.30
N PRO A 102 -25.67 -14.62 15.06
CA PRO A 102 -25.53 -15.83 14.27
C PRO A 102 -25.18 -15.46 12.82
N ARG A 103 -24.29 -16.23 12.21
CA ARG A 103 -23.86 -16.09 10.81
C ARG A 103 -24.44 -17.22 9.96
N PHE A 104 -25.66 -17.59 10.23
CA PHE A 104 -26.40 -18.64 9.52
C PHE A 104 -27.90 -18.37 9.59
N ARG A 105 -28.64 -19.01 8.74
CA ARG A 105 -30.12 -18.95 8.72
C ARG A 105 -30.68 -20.27 9.24
N GLU A 106 -31.90 -20.24 9.76
CA GLU A 106 -32.59 -21.42 10.27
C GLU A 106 -32.72 -22.53 9.21
N ASP A 107 -32.95 -22.16 7.96
CA ASP A 107 -33.07 -23.09 6.83
C ASP A 107 -31.73 -23.75 6.43
N SER A 108 -30.62 -23.23 6.90
CA SER A 108 -29.28 -23.76 6.64
C SER A 108 -28.81 -24.84 7.63
N ILE A 109 -29.61 -25.12 8.66
CA ILE A 109 -29.30 -26.08 9.72
C ILE A 109 -29.80 -27.48 9.26
N LYS A 110 -28.89 -28.43 9.25
CA LYS A 110 -29.23 -29.85 9.01
C LYS A 110 -29.22 -30.59 10.33
N TRP A 111 -30.35 -31.21 10.64
CA TRP A 111 -30.55 -32.01 11.82
C TRP A 111 -30.35 -33.51 11.54
N SER A 112 -29.96 -34.27 12.56
CA SER A 112 -29.95 -35.74 12.44
C SER A 112 -31.38 -36.29 12.30
N GLU A 113 -31.59 -37.24 11.38
CA GLU A 113 -32.87 -37.93 11.19
C GLU A 113 -33.17 -38.93 12.33
N THR A 114 -33.06 -38.48 13.58
CA THR A 114 -33.44 -39.33 14.70
C THR A 114 -34.91 -39.06 14.97
N GLY A 115 -35.75 -40.07 14.82
CA GLY A 115 -37.23 -39.96 14.90
C GLY A 115 -37.83 -39.45 16.22
N ASN A 116 -37.03 -38.79 17.02
CA ASN A 116 -37.42 -38.13 18.28
C ASN A 116 -36.93 -36.70 18.26
N ILE A 117 -37.82 -35.73 18.15
CA ILE A 117 -37.56 -34.29 18.05
C ILE A 117 -36.67 -33.79 19.20
N ASN A 118 -36.83 -34.38 20.41
CA ASN A 118 -36.06 -34.01 21.61
C ASN A 118 -34.63 -34.59 21.65
N LYS A 119 -34.18 -35.34 20.63
CA LYS A 119 -32.85 -35.92 20.50
C LYS A 119 -32.17 -35.56 19.18
N ALA A 120 -32.77 -34.67 18.39
CA ALA A 120 -32.19 -34.23 17.15
C ALA A 120 -30.92 -33.43 17.46
N LYS A 121 -29.79 -33.88 16.90
CA LYS A 121 -28.50 -33.17 17.02
C LYS A 121 -28.22 -32.43 15.73
N VAL A 122 -27.55 -31.30 15.86
CA VAL A 122 -27.04 -30.56 14.70
C VAL A 122 -25.96 -31.40 13.99
N VAL A 123 -26.15 -31.63 12.70
CA VAL A 123 -25.18 -32.37 11.87
C VAL A 123 -24.27 -31.38 11.12
N SER A 124 -24.83 -30.33 10.57
CA SER A 124 -24.07 -29.31 9.88
C SER A 124 -24.87 -28.00 9.78
N ILE A 125 -24.17 -26.89 9.89
CA ILE A 125 -24.70 -25.54 9.63
C ILE A 125 -23.91 -24.95 8.47
N LYS A 126 -24.60 -24.47 7.45
CA LYS A 126 -23.96 -23.76 6.36
C LYS A 126 -23.85 -22.27 6.72
N PRO A 127 -22.60 -21.73 6.92
CA PRO A 127 -22.44 -20.33 7.26
C PRO A 127 -22.75 -19.42 6.07
N ASP A 128 -23.27 -18.23 6.36
CA ASP A 128 -23.32 -17.14 5.39
C ASP A 128 -21.93 -16.51 5.25
N GLU A 129 -21.49 -16.34 4.02
CA GLU A 129 -20.16 -15.76 3.72
C GLU A 129 -20.30 -14.31 3.31
N TYR A 130 -19.68 -13.41 4.07
CA TYR A 130 -19.72 -11.96 3.84
C TYR A 130 -18.50 -11.45 3.08
N PHE A 131 -17.42 -12.23 3.03
CA PHE A 131 -16.17 -11.81 2.41
C PHE A 131 -15.86 -12.65 1.19
N THR A 132 -15.53 -11.97 0.10
CA THR A 132 -15.05 -12.62 -1.13
C THR A 132 -13.61 -12.18 -1.38
N LYS A 133 -12.71 -13.15 -1.49
CA LYS A 133 -11.33 -12.87 -1.90
C LYS A 133 -11.28 -12.84 -3.43
N TYR A 134 -10.73 -11.78 -3.96
CA TYR A 134 -10.34 -11.68 -5.36
C TYR A 134 -8.88 -11.19 -5.44
N GLY A 135 -8.16 -11.69 -6.41
CA GLY A 135 -6.76 -11.33 -6.64
C GLY A 135 -6.43 -11.38 -8.12
N PHE A 136 -5.31 -10.81 -8.51
CA PHE A 136 -4.89 -10.76 -9.91
C PHE A 136 -4.14 -12.03 -10.30
N ILE A 137 -3.00 -12.28 -9.67
CA ILE A 137 -2.21 -13.51 -9.90
C ILE A 137 -1.97 -14.20 -8.55
N PRO A 138 -2.35 -15.48 -8.41
CA PRO A 138 -2.08 -16.22 -7.19
C PRO A 138 -0.58 -16.23 -6.86
N ASN A 139 -0.24 -15.97 -5.60
CA ASN A 139 1.14 -16.03 -5.15
C ASN A 139 1.62 -17.49 -5.15
N PRO A 140 2.75 -17.81 -5.79
CA PRO A 140 3.32 -19.16 -5.84
C PRO A 140 3.67 -19.71 -4.44
N ASP A 141 4.00 -18.85 -3.48
CA ASP A 141 4.30 -19.22 -2.10
C ASP A 141 3.05 -19.68 -1.33
N GLY A 142 1.86 -19.61 -1.92
CA GLY A 142 0.60 -19.97 -1.29
C GLY A 142 0.21 -19.05 -0.14
N SER A 143 0.76 -17.83 -0.06
CA SER A 143 0.36 -16.80 0.90
C SER A 143 -1.07 -16.33 0.65
N PHE A 144 -1.61 -15.56 1.60
CA PHE A 144 -2.96 -15.01 1.47
C PHE A 144 -3.04 -13.92 0.41
N TYR A 145 -2.02 -13.09 0.32
CA TYR A 145 -1.96 -11.96 -0.62
C TYR A 145 -1.47 -12.43 -1.99
N ASP A 146 -2.21 -12.05 -3.00
CA ASP A 146 -1.88 -12.33 -4.40
C ASP A 146 -0.96 -11.24 -4.97
N LEU A 147 -0.27 -11.54 -6.07
CA LEU A 147 0.61 -10.59 -6.73
C LEU A 147 -0.22 -9.53 -7.45
N GLY A 148 0.09 -8.26 -7.19
CA GLY A 148 -0.55 -7.12 -7.83
C GLY A 148 0.24 -6.58 -9.02
N PHE A 149 -0.40 -5.72 -9.82
CA PHE A 149 0.22 -5.05 -10.96
C PHE A 149 1.47 -4.24 -10.59
N GLY A 150 1.46 -3.57 -9.44
CA GLY A 150 2.59 -2.76 -9.00
C GLY A 150 3.89 -3.56 -8.89
N LEU A 151 3.82 -4.78 -8.38
CA LEU A 151 4.98 -5.66 -8.27
C LEU A 151 5.49 -6.13 -9.64
N LEU A 152 4.57 -6.34 -10.60
CA LEU A 152 4.93 -6.82 -11.95
C LEU A 152 5.44 -5.69 -12.84
N LEU A 153 4.79 -4.54 -12.80
CA LEU A 153 5.09 -3.41 -13.68
C LEU A 153 6.15 -2.47 -13.12
N GLY A 154 6.38 -2.49 -11.80
CA GLY A 154 7.36 -1.64 -11.13
C GLY A 154 8.74 -1.67 -11.77
N PRO A 155 9.39 -2.84 -11.92
CA PRO A 155 10.71 -2.96 -12.55
C PRO A 155 10.75 -2.50 -14.01
N ILE A 156 9.66 -2.72 -14.76
CA ILE A 156 9.54 -2.29 -16.15
C ILE A 156 9.47 -0.76 -16.21
N ASN A 157 8.65 -0.15 -15.37
CA ASN A 157 8.50 1.30 -15.28
C ASN A 157 9.83 1.98 -14.87
N GLU A 158 10.55 1.39 -13.92
CA GLU A 158 11.86 1.89 -13.50
C GLU A 158 12.88 1.82 -14.65
N THR A 159 12.90 0.72 -15.41
CA THR A 159 13.75 0.57 -16.58
C THR A 159 13.45 1.61 -17.66
N ILE A 160 12.16 1.85 -17.93
CA ILE A 160 11.72 2.85 -18.91
C ILE A 160 12.15 4.25 -18.45
N ASN A 161 11.90 4.63 -17.21
CA ASN A 161 12.27 5.93 -16.67
C ASN A 161 13.79 6.15 -16.74
N THR A 162 14.57 5.14 -16.35
CA THR A 162 16.04 5.20 -16.44
C THR A 162 16.51 5.38 -17.88
N SER A 163 15.92 4.64 -18.82
CA SER A 163 16.26 4.73 -20.24
C SER A 163 15.93 6.10 -20.83
N ILE A 164 14.77 6.67 -20.48
CA ILE A 164 14.37 8.01 -20.91
C ILE A 164 15.35 9.05 -20.37
N ASN A 165 15.67 8.99 -19.07
CA ASN A 165 16.61 9.93 -18.46
C ASN A 165 17.98 9.85 -19.13
N GLN A 166 18.49 8.65 -19.43
CA GLN A 166 19.77 8.47 -20.14
C GLN A 166 19.74 9.08 -21.54
N ILE A 167 18.63 8.95 -22.28
CA ILE A 167 18.48 9.56 -23.60
C ILE A 167 18.46 11.09 -23.50
N LEU A 168 17.74 11.65 -22.53
CA LEU A 168 17.68 13.09 -22.30
C LEU A 168 19.05 13.66 -21.89
N ASP A 169 19.76 12.98 -21.01
CA ASP A 169 21.10 13.38 -20.57
C ASP A 169 22.10 13.35 -21.76
N GLN A 170 22.09 12.28 -22.55
CA GLN A 170 22.92 12.18 -23.73
C GLN A 170 22.56 13.23 -24.80
N GLY A 171 21.26 13.49 -25.00
CA GLY A 171 20.79 14.56 -25.86
C GLY A 171 21.28 15.94 -25.42
N THR A 172 21.22 16.19 -24.12
CA THR A 172 21.75 17.43 -23.51
C THR A 172 23.26 17.55 -23.69
N MET A 173 24.01 16.47 -23.46
CA MET A 173 25.46 16.45 -23.69
C MET A 173 25.82 16.63 -25.18
N TYR A 174 25.03 16.11 -26.08
CA TYR A 174 25.20 16.25 -27.51
C TYR A 174 24.98 17.68 -27.99
N THR A 175 24.00 18.36 -27.45
CA THR A 175 23.64 19.75 -27.78
C THR A 175 24.55 20.78 -27.11
N THR A 176 25.06 20.48 -25.92
CA THR A 176 25.97 21.34 -25.14
C THR A 176 27.41 20.88 -25.34
N ASN A 177 28.07 21.42 -26.34
CA ASN A 177 29.48 21.14 -26.60
C ASN A 177 30.33 21.63 -25.43
N GLY A 178 30.94 20.70 -24.70
CA GLY A 178 31.89 20.97 -23.63
C GLY A 178 33.30 20.53 -24.02
N GLY A 179 34.31 21.10 -23.36
CA GLY A 179 35.70 20.73 -23.66
C GLY A 179 36.69 21.29 -22.63
N PHE A 180 37.94 21.00 -22.82
CA PHE A 180 39.03 21.52 -22.00
C PHE A 180 39.70 22.69 -22.73
N LEU A 181 39.97 23.77 -22.00
CA LEU A 181 40.71 24.92 -22.46
C LEU A 181 42.13 24.89 -21.87
N GLY A 182 43.14 25.01 -22.74
CA GLY A 182 44.54 25.13 -22.31
C GLY A 182 44.79 26.43 -21.55
N LYS A 183 45.74 26.40 -20.63
CA LYS A 183 46.10 27.58 -19.78
C LYS A 183 46.50 28.83 -20.56
N GLY A 184 46.84 28.73 -21.84
CA GLY A 184 47.21 29.85 -22.72
C GLY A 184 46.05 30.65 -23.27
N VAL A 185 44.80 30.18 -23.10
CA VAL A 185 43.59 30.83 -23.63
C VAL A 185 42.97 31.68 -22.53
N ARG A 186 42.95 33.01 -22.74
CA ARG A 186 42.31 33.96 -21.81
C ARG A 186 40.95 34.37 -22.38
N ILE A 187 39.88 33.86 -21.74
CA ILE A 187 38.49 34.29 -21.97
C ILE A 187 38.07 35.11 -20.73
N LYS A 188 37.33 36.20 -20.93
CA LYS A 188 36.79 36.97 -19.80
C LYS A 188 35.93 36.07 -18.92
N ALA A 189 36.05 36.25 -17.60
CA ALA A 189 35.32 35.46 -16.60
C ALA A 189 33.80 35.56 -16.85
N GLY A 190 33.15 34.42 -17.06
CA GLY A 190 31.70 34.32 -17.29
C GLY A 190 31.27 34.17 -18.74
N GLU A 191 32.15 34.35 -19.72
CA GLU A 191 31.81 34.29 -21.16
C GLU A 191 32.08 32.90 -21.82
N TYR A 192 31.92 31.81 -21.07
CA TYR A 192 32.15 30.46 -21.59
C TYR A 192 30.96 29.90 -22.40
N ARG A 193 29.80 30.56 -22.32
CA ARG A 193 28.60 30.17 -23.09
C ARG A 193 28.51 30.95 -24.37
N PHE A 194 28.11 30.30 -25.44
CA PHE A 194 27.86 30.91 -26.74
C PHE A 194 26.37 30.93 -27.02
N ALA A 195 25.85 32.08 -27.42
CA ALA A 195 24.54 32.16 -28.05
C ALA A 195 24.61 31.71 -29.51
N PRO A 196 23.53 31.26 -30.12
CA PRO A 196 23.52 30.93 -31.54
C PRO A 196 24.02 32.10 -32.39
N ASN A 197 24.99 31.86 -33.26
CA ASN A 197 25.63 32.87 -34.11
C ASN A 197 26.47 33.95 -33.42
N GLU A 198 26.92 33.69 -32.20
CA GLU A 198 27.80 34.61 -31.48
C GLU A 198 29.27 34.38 -31.82
N TRP A 199 30.01 35.47 -32.10
CA TRP A 199 31.46 35.46 -32.34
C TRP A 199 32.16 36.12 -31.17
N LYS A 200 33.07 35.39 -30.51
CA LYS A 200 33.85 35.90 -29.37
C LYS A 200 35.33 36.07 -29.74
N VAL A 201 35.91 37.20 -29.41
CA VAL A 201 37.34 37.47 -29.55
C VAL A 201 38.09 36.82 -28.41
N VAL A 202 39.07 35.98 -28.73
CA VAL A 202 39.87 35.25 -27.74
C VAL A 202 41.31 35.70 -27.86
N ASN A 203 41.91 36.15 -26.74
CA ASN A 203 43.35 36.41 -26.66
C ASN A 203 44.09 35.13 -26.33
N THR A 204 44.92 34.67 -27.24
CA THR A 204 45.71 33.44 -27.06
C THR A 204 47.19 33.73 -27.32
N THR A 205 48.07 33.10 -26.55
CA THR A 205 49.52 33.08 -26.77
C THR A 205 49.93 31.86 -27.59
N VAL A 206 49.03 31.07 -28.07
CA VAL A 206 49.26 29.85 -28.84
C VAL A 206 48.95 30.13 -30.31
N ASP A 207 49.87 29.80 -31.20
CA ASP A 207 49.77 30.03 -32.66
C ASP A 207 48.59 29.25 -33.32
N ASP A 208 48.12 28.16 -32.68
CA ASP A 208 47.01 27.36 -33.17
C ASP A 208 45.99 27.08 -32.03
N LEU A 209 44.86 27.73 -32.11
CA LEU A 209 43.73 27.56 -31.17
C LEU A 209 43.23 26.09 -31.06
N ARG A 210 43.40 25.29 -32.15
CA ARG A 210 43.03 23.88 -32.15
C ARG A 210 43.84 23.04 -31.18
N LYS A 211 45.09 23.43 -30.90
CA LYS A 211 45.96 22.76 -29.92
C LYS A 211 45.66 23.12 -28.49
N ALA A 212 44.98 24.25 -28.27
CA ALA A 212 44.63 24.76 -26.94
C ALA A 212 43.18 24.41 -26.51
N VAL A 213 42.35 23.94 -27.39
CA VAL A 213 40.95 23.56 -27.13
C VAL A 213 40.79 22.09 -27.49
N TYR A 214 40.43 21.31 -26.46
CA TYR A 214 40.06 19.89 -26.68
C TYR A 214 38.57 19.75 -26.45
N GLN A 215 37.81 19.46 -27.50
CA GLN A 215 36.38 19.18 -27.39
C GLN A 215 36.18 17.73 -26.94
N LEU A 216 35.36 17.54 -25.95
CA LEU A 216 34.99 16.19 -25.48
C LEU A 216 34.24 15.44 -26.60
N PRO A 217 34.67 14.21 -26.94
CA PRO A 217 33.97 13.42 -27.91
C PRO A 217 32.61 12.98 -27.34
N VAL A 218 31.55 13.60 -27.81
CA VAL A 218 30.19 13.21 -27.46
C VAL A 218 29.69 12.14 -28.40
N ARG A 219 29.26 11.02 -27.88
CA ARG A 219 28.70 9.92 -28.67
C ARG A 219 27.18 10.11 -28.79
N GLU A 220 26.65 9.76 -29.94
CA GLU A 220 25.21 9.72 -30.16
C GLU A 220 24.55 8.72 -29.20
N PRO A 221 23.27 8.97 -28.77
CA PRO A 221 22.53 8.04 -27.98
C PRO A 221 22.49 6.65 -28.62
N SER A 222 22.69 5.62 -27.81
CA SER A 222 22.70 4.24 -28.29
C SER A 222 21.33 3.87 -28.88
N GLN A 223 21.35 3.31 -30.11
CA GLN A 223 20.09 2.80 -30.73
C GLN A 223 19.42 1.72 -29.89
N VAL A 224 20.16 1.02 -29.01
CA VAL A 224 19.64 0.01 -28.12
C VAL A 224 18.63 0.62 -27.11
N LEU A 225 18.87 1.87 -26.64
CA LEU A 225 17.95 2.55 -25.74
C LEU A 225 16.59 2.83 -26.40
N PHE A 226 16.60 3.18 -27.68
CA PHE A 226 15.36 3.37 -28.43
C PHE A 226 14.62 2.05 -28.70
N GLN A 227 15.35 0.97 -28.89
CA GLN A 227 14.75 -0.37 -29.03
C GLN A 227 14.10 -0.84 -27.74
N VAL A 228 14.70 -0.58 -26.58
CA VAL A 228 14.12 -0.91 -25.25
C VAL A 228 12.84 -0.12 -24.99
N LEU A 229 12.75 1.13 -25.47
CA LEU A 229 11.53 1.95 -25.34
C LEU A 229 10.42 1.57 -26.33
N GLY A 230 10.78 0.92 -27.45
CA GLY A 230 9.82 0.50 -28.48
C GLY A 230 9.33 -0.94 -28.36
N ALA A 231 9.85 -1.69 -27.38
CA ALA A 231 9.45 -3.07 -27.08
C ALA A 231 8.35 -3.13 -26.05
#